data_a4915e82b299df8fd8064e20e3aae5fa
#
_entry.id   a4915e82b299df8fd8064e20e3aae5fa
#
_cell.length_a   1.000
_cell.length_b   1.000
_cell.length_c   1.000
_cell.angle_alpha   90.00
_cell.angle_beta   90.00
_cell.angle_gamma   90.00
#
_symmetry.space_group_name_H-M   'P 1'
#
loop_
_entity.id
_entity.type
_entity.pdbx_description
1 polymer ?
#
loop_
_entity_poly.entity_id
_entity_poly.type
_entity_poly.pdbx_seq_one_letter_code
_entity_poly.pdbx_strand_id
1 'polypeptide(L)'
;MSQTPASLDPAALALLARLADALERLAPPAPAPIDFTAADAFVWRAHPQGLAPVARVNRVEIDLLKGVDRVRDLLFDNTERFARGLPANNALLWGARGMGKSSLVKAVHARINESLPPEKKLKLVEIHREDIESLPALMNHLRQTAFRVLIFCDDLSFDAEDTSYKSLKAALEGGIEGRPANALFYATSNRRHLVPRDMMENERSSAINPGEAVEEKVSLSDRFGLWLGFHRCSQDDYLAMVAAYADHFGLRIDAETMRAEAIEWAATRGARSGRTAWQYIQDLAGRLGARLDPT
;
A
#
# COMPACT_ATOMS: atom_id res chain seq x y z
N MET A 1 57.97 26.93 23.77
CA MET A 1 57.20 28.12 23.34
C MET A 1 55.78 27.65 23.04
N SER A 2 54.87 27.86 23.96
CA SER A 2 53.48 27.48 23.85
C SER A 2 52.73 28.60 23.08
N GLN A 3 52.26 28.31 21.85
CA GLN A 3 51.43 29.25 21.11
C GLN A 3 50.00 29.20 21.67
N THR A 4 49.58 30.27 22.28
CA THR A 4 48.20 30.48 22.67
C THR A 4 47.36 30.53 21.39
N PRO A 5 46.24 29.79 21.28
CA PRO A 5 45.39 29.87 20.10
C PRO A 5 44.78 31.31 20.01
N ALA A 6 44.94 31.95 18.85
CA ALA A 6 44.38 33.26 18.57
C ALA A 6 42.85 33.22 18.77
N SER A 7 42.36 33.99 19.72
CA SER A 7 40.91 34.17 19.89
C SER A 7 40.39 34.96 18.69
N LEU A 8 39.34 34.45 18.06
CA LEU A 8 38.66 35.16 16.99
C LEU A 8 38.06 36.49 17.52
N ASP A 9 38.19 37.55 16.74
CA ASP A 9 37.57 38.85 16.99
C ASP A 9 36.04 38.68 17.17
N PRO A 10 35.45 39.34 18.17
CA PRO A 10 34.00 39.33 18.40
C PRO A 10 33.16 39.67 17.14
N ALA A 11 33.65 40.55 16.28
CA ALA A 11 32.98 40.90 15.02
C ALA A 11 33.04 39.71 14.03
N ALA A 12 34.14 38.94 13.98
CA ALA A 12 34.26 37.77 13.16
C ALA A 12 33.33 36.62 13.66
N LEU A 13 33.22 36.46 15.00
CA LEU A 13 32.28 35.50 15.59
C LEU A 13 30.85 35.81 15.27
N ALA A 14 30.45 37.09 15.31
CA ALA A 14 29.10 37.53 14.95
C ALA A 14 28.79 37.31 13.45
N LEU A 15 29.77 37.51 12.58
CA LEU A 15 29.65 37.22 11.15
C LEU A 15 29.51 35.71 10.89
N LEU A 16 30.28 34.87 11.56
CA LEU A 16 30.19 33.42 11.45
C LEU A 16 28.87 32.90 11.96
N ALA A 17 28.33 33.42 13.05
CA ALA A 17 27.01 33.10 13.57
C ALA A 17 25.92 33.43 12.55
N ARG A 18 25.95 34.63 11.95
CA ARG A 18 25.01 35.02 10.88
C ARG A 18 25.12 34.15 9.63
N LEU A 19 26.32 33.72 9.29
CA LEU A 19 26.56 32.79 8.17
C LEU A 19 26.02 31.42 8.48
N ALA A 20 26.22 30.89 9.69
CA ALA A 20 25.66 29.64 10.16
C ALA A 20 24.12 29.67 10.11
N ASP A 21 23.49 30.70 10.65
CA ASP A 21 22.04 30.91 10.61
C ASP A 21 21.49 31.01 9.17
N ALA A 22 22.25 31.60 8.26
CA ALA A 22 21.86 31.69 6.86
C ALA A 22 21.98 30.33 6.15
N LEU A 23 23.03 29.58 6.45
CA LEU A 23 23.23 28.21 5.93
C LEU A 23 22.21 27.23 6.49
N GLU A 24 21.86 27.31 7.77
CA GLU A 24 20.80 26.51 8.39
C GLU A 24 19.43 26.78 7.80
N ARG A 25 19.17 28.01 7.35
CA ARG A 25 17.93 28.34 6.61
C ARG A 25 17.92 27.81 5.18
N LEU A 26 19.07 27.63 4.57
CA LEU A 26 19.22 27.10 3.21
C LEU A 26 19.37 25.57 3.19
N ALA A 27 19.92 24.98 4.25
CA ALA A 27 20.00 23.55 4.43
C ALA A 27 18.93 23.11 5.44
N PRO A 28 17.80 22.51 4.98
CA PRO A 28 16.82 22.00 5.91
C PRO A 28 17.47 21.02 6.89
N PRO A 29 17.05 21.01 8.18
CA PRO A 29 17.61 20.08 9.16
C PRO A 29 17.52 18.65 8.65
N ALA A 30 18.54 17.86 8.95
CA ALA A 30 18.52 16.44 8.61
C ALA A 30 17.21 15.82 9.09
N PRO A 31 16.54 15.01 8.23
CA PRO A 31 15.28 14.39 8.62
C PRO A 31 15.47 13.63 9.93
N ALA A 32 14.53 13.81 10.86
CA ALA A 32 14.57 13.10 12.14
C ALA A 32 14.63 11.58 11.89
N PRO A 33 15.37 10.82 12.72
CA PRO A 33 15.40 9.36 12.63
C PRO A 33 13.98 8.81 12.64
N ILE A 34 13.70 7.86 11.74
CA ILE A 34 12.40 7.22 11.63
C ILE A 34 12.17 6.34 12.85
N ASP A 35 11.16 6.65 13.64
CA ASP A 35 10.74 5.85 14.79
C ASP A 35 9.64 4.86 14.38
N PHE A 36 10.02 3.62 14.12
CA PHE A 36 9.08 2.53 13.81
C PHE A 36 8.27 2.05 15.02
N THR A 37 8.56 2.52 16.24
CA THR A 37 7.78 2.18 17.42
C THR A 37 6.55 3.06 17.60
N ALA A 38 6.50 4.21 16.92
CA ALA A 38 5.43 5.20 17.02
C ALA A 38 4.06 4.70 16.51
N ALA A 39 4.06 3.76 15.53
CA ALA A 39 2.83 3.20 14.97
C ALA A 39 3.07 1.82 14.33
N ASP A 40 1.98 1.12 13.99
CA ASP A 40 2.04 -0.11 13.19
C ASP A 40 1.89 0.16 11.69
N ALA A 41 1.50 1.38 11.31
CA ALA A 41 1.38 1.81 9.92
C ALA A 41 1.92 3.21 9.70
N PHE A 42 2.44 3.46 8.49
CA PHE A 42 3.05 4.72 8.09
C PHE A 42 2.71 5.03 6.64
N VAL A 43 2.78 6.31 6.29
CA VAL A 43 2.77 6.78 4.90
C VAL A 43 4.15 7.33 4.57
N TRP A 44 4.74 6.83 3.50
CA TRP A 44 5.99 7.38 2.95
C TRP A 44 5.72 8.70 2.25
N ARG A 45 6.58 9.68 2.50
CA ARG A 45 6.61 10.97 1.79
C ARG A 45 7.95 11.11 1.10
N ALA A 46 7.92 11.38 -0.20
CA ALA A 46 9.14 11.60 -0.98
C ALA A 46 9.76 12.98 -0.69
N HIS A 47 8.93 13.99 -0.38
CA HIS A 47 9.36 15.37 -0.16
C HIS A 47 8.62 16.04 1.01
N PRO A 48 9.29 16.39 2.12
CA PRO A 48 10.61 15.89 2.54
C PRO A 48 10.56 14.39 2.81
N GLN A 49 11.67 13.69 2.56
CA GLN A 49 11.73 12.24 2.80
C GLN A 49 11.47 11.90 4.26
N GLY A 50 10.53 10.98 4.48
CA GLY A 50 10.19 10.53 5.82
C GLY A 50 8.96 9.64 5.88
N LEU A 51 8.76 9.01 7.04
CA LEU A 51 7.58 8.21 7.36
C LEU A 51 6.66 8.98 8.31
N ALA A 52 5.43 9.21 7.87
CA ALA A 52 4.39 9.79 8.70
C ALA A 52 3.60 8.66 9.39
N PRO A 53 3.55 8.60 10.74
CA PRO A 53 2.82 7.57 11.44
C PRO A 53 1.31 7.72 11.23
N VAL A 54 0.61 6.59 11.08
CA VAL A 54 -0.84 6.50 10.95
C VAL A 54 -1.40 5.99 12.27
N ALA A 55 -2.09 6.85 13.00
CA ALA A 55 -2.64 6.50 14.31
C ALA A 55 -3.66 5.36 14.25
N ARG A 56 -4.47 5.32 13.18
CA ARG A 56 -5.47 4.27 12.95
C ARG A 56 -5.59 3.97 11.46
N VAL A 57 -5.35 2.70 11.10
CA VAL A 57 -5.54 2.23 9.73
C VAL A 57 -7.03 2.12 9.43
N ASN A 58 -7.50 2.77 8.36
CA ASN A 58 -8.85 2.55 7.85
C ASN A 58 -8.92 1.17 7.19
N ARG A 59 -9.51 0.21 7.88
CA ARG A 59 -9.59 -1.19 7.48
C ARG A 59 -11.00 -1.77 7.66
N VAL A 60 -11.23 -2.86 7.00
CA VAL A 60 -12.40 -3.73 7.19
C VAL A 60 -11.92 -4.98 7.90
N GLU A 61 -12.73 -5.54 8.80
CA GLU A 61 -12.39 -6.83 9.43
C GLU A 61 -12.30 -7.92 8.37
N ILE A 62 -11.32 -8.81 8.54
CA ILE A 62 -11.02 -9.86 7.54
C ILE A 62 -12.21 -10.77 7.26
N ASP A 63 -13.02 -11.01 8.28
CA ASP A 63 -14.19 -11.90 8.22
C ASP A 63 -15.36 -11.28 7.44
N LEU A 64 -15.34 -9.97 7.18
CA LEU A 64 -16.33 -9.25 6.37
C LEU A 64 -15.98 -9.26 4.86
N LEU A 65 -14.79 -9.71 4.49
CA LEU A 65 -14.36 -9.85 3.10
C LEU A 65 -14.86 -11.18 2.53
N LYS A 66 -16.06 -11.18 1.91
CA LYS A 66 -16.69 -12.35 1.34
C LYS A 66 -16.35 -12.54 -0.14
N GLY A 67 -16.40 -13.78 -0.63
CA GLY A 67 -16.13 -14.14 -2.03
C GLY A 67 -14.66 -14.05 -2.43
N VAL A 68 -13.75 -13.94 -1.47
CA VAL A 68 -12.30 -13.83 -1.70
C VAL A 68 -11.49 -14.83 -0.86
N ASP A 69 -12.11 -15.88 -0.37
CA ASP A 69 -11.53 -16.81 0.60
C ASP A 69 -10.18 -17.36 0.15
N ARG A 70 -10.10 -17.90 -1.06
CA ARG A 70 -8.85 -18.46 -1.60
C ARG A 70 -7.72 -17.43 -1.67
N VAL A 71 -8.00 -16.23 -2.15
CA VAL A 71 -6.96 -15.19 -2.27
C VAL A 71 -6.60 -14.63 -0.91
N ARG A 72 -7.57 -14.57 0.01
CA ARG A 72 -7.35 -14.21 1.42
C ARG A 72 -6.36 -15.18 2.08
N ASP A 73 -6.63 -16.48 1.99
CA ASP A 73 -5.82 -17.51 2.63
C ASP A 73 -4.39 -17.53 2.05
N LEU A 74 -4.23 -17.43 0.73
CA LEU A 74 -2.93 -17.33 0.09
C LEU A 74 -2.13 -16.09 0.52
N LEU A 75 -2.79 -14.92 0.61
CA LEU A 75 -2.12 -13.70 1.04
C LEU A 75 -1.76 -13.76 2.53
N PHE A 76 -2.67 -14.32 3.34
CA PHE A 76 -2.44 -14.49 4.77
C PHE A 76 -1.23 -15.39 5.03
N ASP A 77 -1.18 -16.58 4.44
CA ASP A 77 -0.07 -17.52 4.60
C ASP A 77 1.27 -16.94 4.15
N ASN A 78 1.27 -16.20 3.03
CA ASN A 78 2.49 -15.54 2.53
C ASN A 78 2.96 -14.45 3.50
N THR A 79 2.04 -13.67 4.04
CA THR A 79 2.35 -12.58 4.97
C THR A 79 2.76 -13.11 6.34
N GLU A 80 2.11 -14.16 6.84
CA GLU A 80 2.46 -14.79 8.10
C GLU A 80 3.86 -15.41 8.06
N ARG A 81 4.20 -16.10 6.97
CA ARG A 81 5.58 -16.60 6.76
C ARG A 81 6.59 -15.46 6.81
N PHE A 82 6.32 -14.36 6.12
CA PHE A 82 7.18 -13.19 6.18
C PHE A 82 7.32 -12.63 7.60
N ALA A 83 6.23 -12.46 8.33
CA ALA A 83 6.23 -11.98 9.70
C ALA A 83 7.08 -12.87 10.64
N ARG A 84 7.09 -14.18 10.39
CA ARG A 84 7.91 -15.17 11.11
C ARG A 84 9.38 -15.23 10.65
N GLY A 85 9.77 -14.48 9.64
CA GLY A 85 11.15 -14.49 9.12
C GLY A 85 11.41 -15.56 8.07
N LEU A 86 10.38 -16.20 7.57
CA LEU A 86 10.49 -17.22 6.53
C LEU A 86 10.43 -16.59 5.12
N PRO A 87 10.88 -17.29 4.09
CA PRO A 87 10.77 -16.82 2.71
C PRO A 87 9.33 -16.53 2.31
N ALA A 88 9.13 -15.38 1.64
CA ALA A 88 7.84 -14.93 1.13
C ALA A 88 8.01 -14.11 -0.15
N ASN A 89 6.97 -14.03 -0.95
CA ASN A 89 6.97 -13.37 -2.23
C ASN A 89 6.30 -12.00 -2.17
N ASN A 90 6.79 -11.07 -3.00
CA ASN A 90 6.02 -9.87 -3.33
C ASN A 90 4.69 -10.27 -3.95
N ALA A 91 3.62 -9.50 -3.70
CA ALA A 91 2.29 -9.83 -4.18
C ALA A 91 1.68 -8.73 -5.04
N LEU A 92 1.07 -9.13 -6.15
CA LEU A 92 0.23 -8.29 -6.99
C LEU A 92 -1.22 -8.76 -6.89
N LEU A 93 -2.08 -7.92 -6.31
CA LEU A 93 -3.52 -8.12 -6.23
C LEU A 93 -4.17 -7.39 -7.40
N TRP A 94 -4.71 -8.09 -8.37
CA TRP A 94 -5.23 -7.48 -9.59
C TRP A 94 -6.71 -7.84 -9.82
N GLY A 95 -7.43 -7.02 -10.58
CA GLY A 95 -8.79 -7.34 -11.01
C GLY A 95 -9.82 -6.24 -10.71
N ALA A 96 -11.09 -6.62 -10.67
CA ALA A 96 -12.22 -5.68 -10.64
C ALA A 96 -12.14 -4.65 -9.51
N ARG A 97 -12.59 -3.43 -9.81
CA ARG A 97 -12.65 -2.34 -8.83
C ARG A 97 -13.66 -2.65 -7.72
N GLY A 98 -13.37 -2.18 -6.50
CA GLY A 98 -14.28 -2.31 -5.37
C GLY A 98 -14.38 -3.72 -4.78
N MET A 99 -13.53 -4.67 -5.20
CA MET A 99 -13.55 -6.07 -4.76
C MET A 99 -12.73 -6.33 -3.50
N GLY A 100 -12.27 -5.30 -2.80
CA GLY A 100 -11.59 -5.47 -1.51
C GLY A 100 -10.08 -5.73 -1.60
N LYS A 101 -9.41 -5.50 -2.74
CA LYS A 101 -7.95 -5.72 -2.88
C LYS A 101 -7.14 -5.01 -1.78
N SER A 102 -7.29 -3.70 -1.69
CA SER A 102 -6.60 -2.86 -0.70
C SER A 102 -7.06 -3.17 0.73
N SER A 103 -8.36 -3.45 0.89
CA SER A 103 -8.93 -3.85 2.19
C SER A 103 -8.32 -5.17 2.68
N LEU A 104 -8.07 -6.13 1.78
CA LEU A 104 -7.48 -7.41 2.14
C LEU A 104 -6.05 -7.26 2.65
N VAL A 105 -5.22 -6.43 2.02
CA VAL A 105 -3.85 -6.17 2.50
C VAL A 105 -3.87 -5.61 3.92
N LYS A 106 -4.71 -4.61 4.16
CA LYS A 106 -4.85 -3.96 5.48
C LYS A 106 -5.42 -4.91 6.54
N ALA A 107 -6.41 -5.72 6.17
CA ALA A 107 -7.03 -6.71 7.06
C ALA A 107 -6.07 -7.84 7.45
N VAL A 108 -5.31 -8.37 6.49
CA VAL A 108 -4.28 -9.39 6.73
C VAL A 108 -3.18 -8.87 7.65
N HIS A 109 -2.66 -7.65 7.37
CA HIS A 109 -1.68 -7.00 8.23
C HIS A 109 -2.17 -6.90 9.68
N ALA A 110 -3.39 -6.41 9.88
CA ALA A 110 -3.96 -6.25 11.21
C ALA A 110 -4.15 -7.60 11.93
N ARG A 111 -4.70 -8.59 11.24
CA ARG A 111 -4.95 -9.92 11.80
C ARG A 111 -3.67 -10.62 12.25
N ILE A 112 -2.59 -10.49 11.48
CA ILE A 112 -1.27 -11.03 11.85
C ILE A 112 -0.73 -10.29 13.08
N ASN A 113 -0.87 -8.98 13.14
CA ASN A 113 -0.40 -8.19 14.27
C ASN A 113 -1.13 -8.47 15.58
N GLU A 114 -2.37 -8.98 15.54
CA GLU A 114 -3.09 -9.41 16.76
C GLU A 114 -2.33 -10.49 17.53
N SER A 115 -1.61 -11.37 16.83
CA SER A 115 -0.86 -12.49 17.42
C SER A 115 0.61 -12.17 17.72
N LEU A 116 1.12 -11.01 17.32
CA LEU A 116 2.54 -10.65 17.46
C LEU A 116 2.78 -9.73 18.66
N PRO A 117 3.87 -9.94 19.42
CA PRO A 117 4.25 -9.02 20.48
C PRO A 117 4.74 -7.68 19.89
N PRO A 118 4.69 -6.58 20.67
CA PRO A 118 4.95 -5.23 20.17
C PRO A 118 6.28 -5.07 19.42
N GLU A 119 7.34 -5.72 19.90
CA GLU A 119 8.70 -5.65 19.33
C GLU A 119 8.87 -6.44 18.03
N LYS A 120 7.88 -7.29 17.66
CA LYS A 120 7.85 -8.10 16.43
C LYS A 120 6.72 -7.72 15.49
N LYS A 121 5.97 -6.67 15.82
CA LYS A 121 4.87 -6.19 14.97
C LYS A 121 5.35 -5.93 13.55
N LEU A 122 4.60 -6.47 12.61
CA LEU A 122 4.78 -6.18 11.19
C LEU A 122 4.36 -4.74 10.92
N LYS A 123 5.22 -3.95 10.28
CA LYS A 123 4.92 -2.56 9.94
C LYS A 123 4.34 -2.49 8.53
N LEU A 124 3.33 -1.65 8.33
CA LEU A 124 2.74 -1.36 7.02
C LEU A 124 3.19 0.03 6.58
N VAL A 125 3.86 0.14 5.44
CA VAL A 125 4.29 1.42 4.87
C VAL A 125 3.59 1.61 3.53
N GLU A 126 2.65 2.55 3.47
CA GLU A 126 2.01 2.93 2.23
C GLU A 126 2.92 3.90 1.46
N ILE A 127 3.18 3.60 0.19
CA ILE A 127 3.82 4.48 -0.78
C ILE A 127 2.82 4.79 -1.88
N HIS A 128 2.61 6.08 -2.15
CA HIS A 128 1.73 6.47 -3.24
C HIS A 128 2.39 6.19 -4.59
N ARG A 129 1.58 5.96 -5.62
CA ARG A 129 2.08 5.69 -6.97
C ARG A 129 2.97 6.81 -7.50
N GLU A 130 2.62 8.06 -7.18
CA GLU A 130 3.37 9.25 -7.58
C GLU A 130 4.77 9.30 -6.97
N ASP A 131 4.96 8.66 -5.82
CA ASP A 131 6.22 8.62 -5.08
C ASP A 131 7.07 7.38 -5.40
N ILE A 132 6.65 6.52 -6.33
CA ILE A 132 7.29 5.24 -6.62
C ILE A 132 8.76 5.37 -7.06
N GLU A 133 9.13 6.49 -7.67
CA GLU A 133 10.52 6.80 -8.04
C GLU A 133 11.43 6.90 -6.81
N SER A 134 10.87 7.24 -5.65
CA SER A 134 11.59 7.33 -4.37
C SER A 134 11.69 5.99 -3.61
N LEU A 135 11.10 4.90 -4.15
CA LEU A 135 11.13 3.58 -3.53
C LEU A 135 12.54 3.08 -3.16
N PRO A 136 13.60 3.31 -3.97
CA PRO A 136 14.96 2.95 -3.55
C PRO A 136 15.40 3.68 -2.27
N ALA A 137 15.04 4.95 -2.10
CA ALA A 137 15.34 5.71 -0.89
C ALA A 137 14.59 5.14 0.33
N LEU A 138 13.31 4.82 0.18
CA LEU A 138 12.54 4.12 1.22
C LEU A 138 13.22 2.79 1.60
N MET A 139 13.61 1.97 0.61
CA MET A 139 14.28 0.69 0.86
C MET A 139 15.57 0.84 1.66
N ASN A 140 16.35 1.91 1.42
CA ASN A 140 17.56 2.20 2.18
C ASN A 140 17.25 2.52 3.66
N HIS A 141 16.18 3.26 3.93
CA HIS A 141 15.73 3.48 5.31
C HIS A 141 15.28 2.17 5.98
N LEU A 142 14.61 1.29 5.25
CA LEU A 142 14.14 0.01 5.79
C LEU A 142 15.26 -0.96 6.13
N ARG A 143 16.41 -0.88 5.48
CA ARG A 143 17.60 -1.69 5.84
C ARG A 143 18.09 -1.45 7.27
N GLN A 144 17.83 -0.27 7.82
CA GLN A 144 18.31 0.16 9.13
C GLN A 144 17.38 -0.23 10.28
N THR A 145 16.17 -0.72 10.00
CA THR A 145 15.23 -1.15 11.05
C THR A 145 15.26 -2.66 11.27
N ALA A 146 15.07 -3.06 12.53
CA ALA A 146 14.88 -4.47 12.89
C ALA A 146 13.45 -4.99 12.59
N PHE A 147 12.50 -4.10 12.38
CA PHE A 147 11.13 -4.48 12.07
C PHE A 147 11.01 -5.05 10.66
N ARG A 148 10.07 -5.98 10.50
CA ARG A 148 9.62 -6.42 9.18
C ARG A 148 8.58 -5.46 8.65
N VAL A 149 8.67 -5.14 7.36
CA VAL A 149 7.87 -4.09 6.74
C VAL A 149 7.18 -4.60 5.49
N LEU A 150 5.87 -4.45 5.45
CA LEU A 150 5.10 -4.53 4.21
C LEU A 150 5.06 -3.15 3.57
N ILE A 151 5.67 -3.00 2.41
CA ILE A 151 5.50 -1.82 1.57
C ILE A 151 4.25 -2.06 0.73
N PHE A 152 3.32 -1.12 0.77
CA PHE A 152 2.05 -1.23 0.09
C PHE A 152 1.85 -0.07 -0.89
N CYS A 153 1.59 -0.38 -2.16
CA CYS A 153 1.22 0.60 -3.17
C CYS A 153 -0.17 0.29 -3.71
N ASP A 154 -1.12 1.19 -3.44
CA ASP A 154 -2.50 1.04 -3.91
C ASP A 154 -2.66 1.58 -5.35
N ASP A 155 -3.52 0.92 -6.14
CA ASP A 155 -3.89 1.27 -7.52
C ASP A 155 -2.69 1.52 -8.46
N LEU A 156 -1.69 0.65 -8.37
CA LEU A 156 -0.48 0.70 -9.17
C LEU A 156 -0.81 0.45 -10.66
N SER A 157 -0.52 1.41 -11.50
CA SER A 157 -0.63 1.33 -12.95
C SER A 157 0.33 2.32 -13.59
N PHE A 158 0.86 1.99 -14.76
CA PHE A 158 1.77 2.85 -15.50
C PHE A 158 1.14 3.19 -16.83
N ASP A 159 1.29 4.45 -17.25
CA ASP A 159 0.89 4.90 -18.56
C ASP A 159 2.05 4.78 -19.55
N ALA A 160 1.76 5.11 -20.83
CA ALA A 160 2.67 4.90 -21.95
C ALA A 160 4.04 5.56 -21.76
N GLU A 161 4.04 6.78 -21.30
CA GLU A 161 5.23 7.63 -21.18
C GLU A 161 5.86 7.57 -19.77
N ASP A 162 5.24 6.82 -18.86
CA ASP A 162 5.67 6.73 -17.47
C ASP A 162 6.96 5.90 -17.37
N THR A 163 8.03 6.51 -16.91
CA THR A 163 9.34 5.87 -16.70
C THR A 163 9.53 5.35 -15.27
N SER A 164 8.62 5.68 -14.35
CA SER A 164 8.74 5.32 -12.92
C SER A 164 8.68 3.80 -12.69
N TYR A 165 8.14 3.03 -13.65
CA TYR A 165 8.19 1.57 -13.60
C TYR A 165 9.63 1.01 -13.52
N LYS A 166 10.63 1.74 -14.06
CA LYS A 166 12.04 1.35 -14.00
C LYS A 166 12.57 1.36 -12.57
N SER A 167 12.17 2.36 -11.79
CA SER A 167 12.53 2.45 -10.36
C SER A 167 11.91 1.30 -9.57
N LEU A 168 10.65 0.96 -9.83
CA LEU A 168 10.01 -0.21 -9.24
C LEU A 168 10.71 -1.50 -9.63
N LYS A 169 11.04 -1.68 -10.93
CA LYS A 169 11.78 -2.85 -11.42
C LYS A 169 13.10 -3.01 -10.68
N ALA A 170 13.91 -1.95 -10.63
CA ALA A 170 15.19 -1.95 -9.93
C ALA A 170 15.04 -2.28 -8.42
N ALA A 171 14.03 -1.73 -7.76
CA ALA A 171 13.78 -1.99 -6.36
C ALA A 171 13.33 -3.44 -6.08
N LEU A 172 12.50 -4.03 -6.96
CA LEU A 172 12.05 -5.42 -6.83
C LEU A 172 13.17 -6.43 -7.13
N GLU A 173 14.07 -6.12 -8.05
CA GLU A 173 15.26 -6.93 -8.36
C GLU A 173 16.36 -6.78 -7.30
N GLY A 174 16.51 -5.57 -6.74
CA GLY A 174 17.44 -5.27 -5.65
C GLY A 174 18.87 -4.99 -6.08
N GLY A 175 19.22 -5.08 -7.36
CA GLY A 175 20.58 -4.85 -7.86
C GLY A 175 21.64 -5.68 -7.12
N ILE A 176 22.89 -5.15 -7.02
CA ILE A 176 24.02 -5.82 -6.31
C ILE A 176 23.75 -5.90 -4.81
N GLU A 177 23.07 -4.93 -4.22
CA GLU A 177 22.79 -4.91 -2.77
C GLU A 177 21.65 -5.85 -2.37
N GLY A 178 20.89 -6.35 -3.35
CA GLY A 178 19.69 -7.13 -3.11
C GLY A 178 18.54 -6.31 -2.47
N ARG A 179 17.37 -6.88 -2.45
CA ARG A 179 16.23 -6.32 -1.71
C ARG A 179 16.48 -6.47 -0.20
N PRO A 180 16.08 -5.51 0.66
CA PRO A 180 16.11 -5.68 2.10
C PRO A 180 15.36 -6.96 2.52
N ALA A 181 15.99 -7.85 3.27
CA ALA A 181 15.38 -9.12 3.69
C ALA A 181 14.17 -8.92 4.63
N ASN A 182 14.08 -7.75 5.25
CA ASN A 182 13.00 -7.34 6.13
C ASN A 182 11.89 -6.53 5.41
N ALA A 183 11.92 -6.39 4.06
CA ALA A 183 10.92 -5.67 3.30
C ALA A 183 10.24 -6.58 2.27
N LEU A 184 8.91 -6.49 2.19
CA LEU A 184 8.07 -7.19 1.23
C LEU A 184 7.17 -6.17 0.53
N PHE A 185 7.02 -6.25 -0.79
CA PHE A 185 6.27 -5.28 -1.57
C PHE A 185 4.94 -5.86 -2.05
N TYR A 186 3.84 -5.22 -1.68
CA TYR A 186 2.50 -5.54 -2.14
C TYR A 186 1.93 -4.40 -2.97
N ALA A 187 1.32 -4.73 -4.09
CA ALA A 187 0.64 -3.75 -4.93
C ALA A 187 -0.78 -4.22 -5.25
N THR A 188 -1.69 -3.26 -5.42
CA THR A 188 -2.97 -3.53 -6.05
C THR A 188 -3.03 -2.90 -7.43
N SER A 189 -3.80 -3.49 -8.34
CA SER A 189 -4.05 -2.93 -9.66
C SER A 189 -5.45 -3.28 -10.15
N ASN A 190 -6.04 -2.40 -10.92
CA ASN A 190 -7.30 -2.68 -11.61
C ASN A 190 -7.06 -3.40 -12.95
N ARG A 191 -5.80 -3.55 -13.35
CA ARG A 191 -5.36 -4.24 -14.57
C ARG A 191 -4.58 -5.51 -14.19
N ARG A 192 -4.71 -6.55 -15.00
CA ARG A 192 -3.91 -7.77 -14.83
C ARG A 192 -2.42 -7.52 -15.10
N HIS A 193 -2.14 -6.72 -16.11
CA HIS A 193 -0.80 -6.27 -16.44
C HIS A 193 -0.68 -4.80 -16.07
N LEU A 194 0.39 -4.44 -15.40
CA LEU A 194 0.62 -3.08 -14.89
C LEU A 194 0.79 -2.04 -15.98
N VAL A 195 1.10 -2.48 -17.20
CA VAL A 195 1.27 -1.64 -18.39
C VAL A 195 0.19 -1.98 -19.45
N PRO A 196 -0.43 -0.99 -20.15
CA PRO A 196 -1.49 -1.23 -21.13
C PRO A 196 -1.03 -2.06 -22.33
N ARG A 197 -1.93 -2.92 -22.86
CA ARG A 197 -1.67 -3.72 -24.08
C ARG A 197 -1.52 -2.90 -25.36
N ASP A 198 -2.25 -1.79 -25.47
CA ASP A 198 -2.24 -0.93 -26.68
C ASP A 198 -0.87 -0.32 -26.97
N MET A 199 -0.04 -0.17 -25.92
CA MET A 199 1.36 0.18 -26.07
C MET A 199 2.20 -0.96 -26.63
N MET A 200 1.86 -2.20 -26.29
CA MET A 200 2.55 -3.38 -26.78
C MET A 200 2.34 -3.57 -28.29
N GLU A 201 1.21 -3.11 -28.84
CA GLU A 201 0.90 -3.18 -30.28
C GLU A 201 1.49 -1.99 -31.07
N ASN A 202 1.46 -0.76 -30.50
CA ASN A 202 2.02 0.42 -31.16
C ASN A 202 3.56 0.43 -31.20
N GLU A 203 4.23 -0.08 -30.18
CA GLU A 203 5.69 -0.25 -30.20
C GLU A 203 6.16 -1.34 -31.15
N ARG A 204 5.31 -2.35 -31.46
CA ARG A 204 5.57 -3.35 -32.50
C ARG A 204 5.66 -2.74 -33.90
N SER A 205 5.04 -1.58 -34.13
CA SER A 205 5.02 -0.93 -35.45
C SER A 205 6.15 0.08 -35.69
N SER A 206 6.84 0.54 -34.62
CA SER A 206 7.81 1.63 -34.71
C SER A 206 9.24 1.31 -34.25
N ALA A 207 9.48 0.17 -33.60
CA ALA A 207 10.80 -0.20 -33.10
C ALA A 207 11.52 -1.21 -34.00
N ILE A 208 12.85 -1.08 -34.06
CA ILE A 208 13.75 -2.02 -34.80
C ILE A 208 13.69 -3.44 -34.19
N ASN A 209 13.32 -3.55 -32.87
CA ASN A 209 13.04 -4.80 -32.16
C ASN A 209 11.80 -4.65 -31.26
N PRO A 210 10.59 -4.82 -31.79
CA PRO A 210 9.34 -4.67 -31.02
C PRO A 210 9.19 -5.67 -29.86
N GLY A 211 9.90 -6.80 -29.90
CA GLY A 211 9.86 -7.85 -28.88
C GLY A 211 10.45 -7.44 -27.55
N GLU A 212 11.57 -6.72 -27.53
CA GLU A 212 12.32 -6.40 -26.31
C GLU A 212 11.59 -5.42 -25.39
N ALA A 213 10.96 -4.39 -25.93
CA ALA A 213 10.19 -3.43 -25.12
C ALA A 213 8.93 -4.05 -24.50
N VAL A 214 8.29 -4.99 -25.22
CA VAL A 214 7.13 -5.75 -24.73
C VAL A 214 7.56 -6.73 -23.65
N GLU A 215 8.65 -7.46 -23.85
CA GLU A 215 9.21 -8.39 -22.85
C GLU A 215 9.63 -7.66 -21.58
N GLU A 216 10.20 -6.47 -21.70
CA GLU A 216 10.62 -5.68 -20.55
C GLU A 216 9.44 -5.22 -19.68
N LYS A 217 8.30 -4.88 -20.28
CA LYS A 217 7.09 -4.42 -19.58
C LYS A 217 6.24 -5.57 -19.01
N VAL A 218 6.17 -6.71 -19.70
CA VAL A 218 5.58 -7.95 -19.14
C VAL A 218 6.39 -8.42 -17.95
N SER A 219 7.70 -8.32 -18.05
CA SER A 219 8.65 -8.76 -17.04
C SER A 219 8.50 -8.02 -15.68
N LEU A 220 7.90 -6.82 -15.61
CA LEU A 220 7.63 -6.15 -14.33
C LEU A 220 6.63 -6.93 -13.48
N SER A 221 5.57 -7.41 -14.10
CA SER A 221 4.56 -8.19 -13.40
C SER A 221 5.13 -9.54 -12.91
N ASP A 222 6.01 -10.16 -13.67
CA ASP A 222 6.62 -11.46 -13.33
C ASP A 222 7.54 -11.40 -12.10
N ARG A 223 7.93 -10.19 -11.68
CA ARG A 223 8.69 -9.98 -10.43
C ARG A 223 7.86 -10.11 -9.16
N PHE A 224 6.55 -10.16 -9.31
CA PHE A 224 5.67 -10.52 -8.21
C PHE A 224 5.51 -12.04 -8.21
N GLY A 225 6.10 -12.70 -7.23
CA GLY A 225 6.01 -14.16 -7.13
C GLY A 225 4.61 -14.66 -6.73
N LEU A 226 3.73 -13.77 -6.25
CA LEU A 226 2.35 -14.10 -5.89
C LEU A 226 1.38 -13.20 -6.65
N TRP A 227 0.53 -13.83 -7.48
CA TRP A 227 -0.49 -13.16 -8.28
C TRP A 227 -1.88 -13.55 -7.80
N LEU A 228 -2.63 -12.57 -7.32
CA LEU A 228 -3.95 -12.77 -6.73
C LEU A 228 -5.01 -12.05 -7.56
N GLY A 229 -5.84 -12.82 -8.28
CA GLY A 229 -6.89 -12.31 -9.13
C GLY A 229 -8.20 -12.10 -8.38
N PHE A 230 -8.79 -10.91 -8.50
CA PHE A 230 -10.10 -10.56 -7.96
C PHE A 230 -11.10 -10.48 -9.11
N HIS A 231 -12.00 -11.44 -9.16
CA HIS A 231 -13.03 -11.51 -10.18
C HIS A 231 -14.24 -10.63 -9.83
N ARG A 232 -15.14 -10.47 -10.78
CA ARG A 232 -16.40 -9.75 -10.52
C ARG A 232 -17.24 -10.50 -9.49
N CYS A 233 -17.85 -9.75 -8.60
CA CYS A 233 -18.71 -10.25 -7.55
C CYS A 233 -19.97 -10.92 -8.13
N SER A 234 -20.30 -12.12 -7.70
CA SER A 234 -21.58 -12.74 -7.94
C SER A 234 -22.68 -12.01 -7.16
N GLN A 235 -23.97 -12.28 -7.48
CA GLN A 235 -25.05 -11.72 -6.69
C GLN A 235 -25.07 -12.29 -5.27
N ASP A 236 -24.75 -13.57 -5.15
CA ASP A 236 -24.73 -14.24 -3.84
C ASP A 236 -23.60 -13.74 -2.95
N ASP A 237 -22.39 -13.54 -3.50
CA ASP A 237 -21.30 -12.91 -2.76
C ASP A 237 -21.64 -11.49 -2.32
N TYR A 238 -22.27 -10.70 -3.20
CA TYR A 238 -22.69 -9.35 -2.90
C TYR A 238 -23.70 -9.31 -1.74
N LEU A 239 -24.69 -10.18 -1.78
CA LEU A 239 -25.69 -10.28 -0.72
C LEU A 239 -25.09 -10.83 0.59
N ALA A 240 -24.14 -11.75 0.48
CA ALA A 240 -23.39 -12.24 1.64
C ALA A 240 -22.55 -11.12 2.31
N MET A 241 -21.96 -10.22 1.51
CA MET A 241 -21.27 -9.02 2.04
C MET A 241 -22.24 -8.11 2.78
N VAL A 242 -23.40 -7.82 2.17
CA VAL A 242 -24.45 -6.97 2.76
C VAL A 242 -24.94 -7.56 4.09
N ALA A 243 -25.27 -8.85 4.10
CA ALA A 243 -25.71 -9.53 5.31
C ALA A 243 -24.64 -9.52 6.41
N ALA A 244 -23.38 -9.82 6.06
CA ALA A 244 -22.28 -9.81 7.01
C ALA A 244 -22.06 -8.42 7.64
N TYR A 245 -22.16 -7.36 6.86
CA TYR A 245 -22.09 -5.99 7.38
C TYR A 245 -23.28 -5.65 8.27
N ALA A 246 -24.52 -6.02 7.86
CA ALA A 246 -25.73 -5.77 8.65
C ALA A 246 -25.64 -6.46 10.01
N ASP A 247 -25.23 -7.72 10.03
CA ASP A 247 -25.02 -8.50 11.26
C ASP A 247 -23.93 -7.89 12.14
N HIS A 248 -22.78 -7.53 11.55
CA HIS A 248 -21.65 -6.95 12.27
C HIS A 248 -22.00 -5.64 13.00
N PHE A 249 -22.80 -4.78 12.34
CA PHE A 249 -23.23 -3.51 12.92
C PHE A 249 -24.59 -3.59 13.63
N GLY A 250 -25.17 -4.79 13.75
CA GLY A 250 -26.44 -5.00 14.44
C GLY A 250 -27.63 -4.26 13.81
N LEU A 251 -27.59 -4.07 12.48
CA LEU A 251 -28.68 -3.40 11.75
C LEU A 251 -29.89 -4.31 11.66
N ARG A 252 -31.01 -3.87 12.24
CA ARG A 252 -32.24 -4.65 12.27
C ARG A 252 -33.15 -4.24 11.12
N ILE A 253 -33.24 -5.10 10.13
CA ILE A 253 -34.12 -4.98 8.97
C ILE A 253 -34.61 -6.38 8.58
N ASP A 254 -35.80 -6.47 8.02
CA ASP A 254 -36.30 -7.73 7.45
C ASP A 254 -35.37 -8.21 6.31
N ALA A 255 -35.05 -9.51 6.30
CA ALA A 255 -34.08 -10.08 5.36
C ALA A 255 -34.52 -9.97 3.89
N GLU A 256 -35.81 -10.13 3.60
CA GLU A 256 -36.34 -9.99 2.24
C GLU A 256 -36.29 -8.54 1.77
N THR A 257 -36.66 -7.61 2.62
CA THR A 257 -36.57 -6.16 2.38
C THR A 257 -35.14 -5.74 2.11
N MET A 258 -34.18 -6.15 2.98
CA MET A 258 -32.75 -5.88 2.80
C MET A 258 -32.23 -6.41 1.47
N ARG A 259 -32.62 -7.64 1.12
CA ARG A 259 -32.23 -8.28 -0.14
C ARG A 259 -32.73 -7.50 -1.34
N ALA A 260 -34.00 -7.13 -1.34
CA ALA A 260 -34.64 -6.37 -2.44
C ALA A 260 -33.97 -5.00 -2.62
N GLU A 261 -33.83 -4.25 -1.53
CA GLU A 261 -33.17 -2.94 -1.53
C GLU A 261 -31.70 -3.01 -1.99
N ALA A 262 -30.94 -4.00 -1.50
CA ALA A 262 -29.55 -4.18 -1.90
C ALA A 262 -29.39 -4.50 -3.38
N ILE A 263 -30.29 -5.30 -3.96
CA ILE A 263 -30.29 -5.61 -5.41
C ILE A 263 -30.59 -4.35 -6.22
N GLU A 264 -31.61 -3.58 -5.83
CA GLU A 264 -31.95 -2.31 -6.47
C GLU A 264 -30.80 -1.30 -6.38
N TRP A 265 -30.18 -1.20 -5.20
CA TRP A 265 -29.01 -0.35 -4.98
C TRP A 265 -27.84 -0.69 -5.92
N ALA A 266 -27.55 -1.99 -6.10
CA ALA A 266 -26.52 -2.43 -7.02
C ALA A 266 -26.88 -2.18 -8.49
N ALA A 267 -28.15 -2.38 -8.86
CA ALA A 267 -28.65 -2.16 -10.22
C ALA A 267 -28.52 -0.69 -10.65
N THR A 268 -28.92 0.23 -9.78
CA THR A 268 -28.84 1.69 -10.05
C THR A 268 -27.40 2.20 -10.17
N ARG A 269 -26.41 1.51 -9.60
CA ARG A 269 -24.99 1.86 -9.65
C ARG A 269 -24.21 1.06 -10.69
N GLY A 270 -24.85 0.15 -11.39
CA GLY A 270 -24.27 -0.64 -12.48
C GLY A 270 -23.20 -1.64 -12.05
N ALA A 271 -23.02 -1.90 -10.75
CA ALA A 271 -22.00 -2.82 -10.28
C ALA A 271 -22.35 -3.48 -8.93
N ARG A 272 -22.05 -4.78 -8.83
CA ARG A 272 -21.97 -5.51 -7.56
C ARG A 272 -20.53 -5.54 -7.11
N SER A 273 -20.25 -5.00 -5.92
CA SER A 273 -18.90 -4.94 -5.37
C SER A 273 -18.95 -4.70 -3.86
N GLY A 274 -17.85 -4.96 -3.15
CA GLY A 274 -17.74 -4.63 -1.73
C GLY A 274 -17.94 -3.13 -1.45
N ARG A 275 -17.50 -2.26 -2.37
CA ARG A 275 -17.76 -0.81 -2.28
C ARG A 275 -19.25 -0.50 -2.34
N THR A 276 -19.96 -1.12 -3.26
CA THR A 276 -21.42 -0.91 -3.42
C THR A 276 -22.18 -1.48 -2.22
N ALA A 277 -21.75 -2.62 -1.69
CA ALA A 277 -22.31 -3.19 -0.46
C ALA A 277 -22.12 -2.24 0.74
N TRP A 278 -20.91 -1.73 0.91
CA TRP A 278 -20.62 -0.77 1.98
C TRP A 278 -21.44 0.52 1.87
N GLN A 279 -21.59 1.07 0.65
CA GLN A 279 -22.41 2.26 0.43
C GLN A 279 -23.89 2.03 0.77
N TYR A 280 -24.43 0.84 0.45
CA TYR A 280 -25.79 0.47 0.85
C TYR A 280 -25.90 0.38 2.39
N ILE A 281 -24.96 -0.25 3.06
CA ILE A 281 -24.92 -0.35 4.52
C ILE A 281 -24.85 1.02 5.20
N GLN A 282 -24.06 1.95 4.65
CA GLN A 282 -24.00 3.32 5.16
C GLN A 282 -25.36 4.04 5.04
N ASP A 283 -26.04 3.90 3.89
CA ASP A 283 -27.39 4.45 3.70
C ASP A 283 -28.39 3.81 4.65
N LEU A 284 -28.41 2.49 4.74
CA LEU A 284 -29.28 1.74 5.62
C LEU A 284 -29.10 2.14 7.09
N ALA A 285 -27.84 2.19 7.56
CA ALA A 285 -27.54 2.60 8.93
C ALA A 285 -28.02 4.03 9.21
N GLY A 286 -27.78 4.95 8.26
CA GLY A 286 -28.28 6.33 8.38
C GLY A 286 -29.82 6.41 8.50
N ARG A 287 -30.55 5.63 7.69
CA ARG A 287 -32.03 5.53 7.75
C ARG A 287 -32.51 4.93 9.06
N LEU A 288 -31.78 3.97 9.61
CA LEU A 288 -32.10 3.33 10.90
C LEU A 288 -31.62 4.12 12.12
N GLY A 289 -30.92 5.25 11.92
CA GLY A 289 -30.31 6.02 13.02
C GLY A 289 -29.17 5.29 13.74
N ALA A 290 -28.60 4.26 13.11
CA ALA A 290 -27.49 3.49 13.66
C ALA A 290 -26.12 4.16 13.32
N ARG A 291 -25.17 4.03 14.26
CA ARG A 291 -23.80 4.46 14.02
C ARG A 291 -22.98 3.28 13.49
N LEU A 292 -22.12 3.54 12.51
CA LEU A 292 -21.13 2.59 12.02
C LEU A 292 -19.79 3.00 12.65
N ASP A 293 -19.57 2.66 13.91
CA ASP A 293 -18.29 2.92 14.54
C ASP A 293 -17.25 2.01 13.88
N PRO A 294 -16.18 2.57 13.31
CA PRO A 294 -15.12 1.77 12.75
C PRO A 294 -14.42 1.02 13.88
N THR A 295 -14.38 -0.30 13.81
CA THR A 295 -13.63 -1.18 14.71
C THR A 295 -12.14 -0.92 14.72
#